data_05d3b2b9b99fb0651808a5f26ba9b60a
#
_entry.id   05d3b2b9b99fb0651808a5f26ba9b60a
#
_cell.length_a   1.000
_cell.length_b   1.000
_cell.length_c   1.000
_cell.angle_alpha   90.00
_cell.angle_beta   90.00
_cell.angle_gamma   90.00
#
_symmetry.space_group_name_H-M   'P 1'
#
loop_
_entity.id
_entity.type
_entity.pdbx_description
1 polymer ?
#
loop_
_entity_poly.entity_id
_entity_poly.type
_entity_poly.pdbx_seq_one_letter_code
_entity_poly.pdbx_strand_id
1 'polypeptide(L)'
;VYNENVFTKNTVREVGFLLEELGIPPRSVILDVGCGTGRHSVELARRGYAVTGLDLSSEMLARAAAAKTAAVHVKWIRSDAPSFSFPGKYNAAICLCEGSFGLLSRTDDPIAQPLSILCNISRSLKPQAGVMATVLNTARMLRAHSNEDVAAGRFDPLALVESAECRPREGLPAEPSAAADAPSRTA
;
A
#
# COMPACT_ATOMS: atom_id res chain seq x y z
N VAL A 1 -19.05 11.24 9.82
CA VAL A 1 -19.06 11.66 8.41
C VAL A 1 -18.25 10.69 7.54
N TYR A 2 -16.92 10.47 7.73
CA TYR A 2 -16.13 9.55 6.88
C TYR A 2 -16.61 8.08 7.00
N ASN A 3 -16.90 7.62 8.22
CA ASN A 3 -17.37 6.24 8.48
C ASN A 3 -18.81 5.98 8.03
N GLU A 4 -19.53 6.98 7.56
CA GLU A 4 -20.91 6.89 7.04
C GLU A 4 -20.93 6.67 5.52
N ASN A 5 -19.77 6.77 4.86
CA ASN A 5 -19.66 6.53 3.43
C ASN A 5 -19.99 5.08 3.08
N VAL A 6 -20.66 4.89 1.96
CA VAL A 6 -21.13 3.58 1.48
C VAL A 6 -20.00 2.56 1.37
N PHE A 7 -18.80 3.01 0.96
CA PHE A 7 -17.62 2.16 0.79
C PHE A 7 -16.99 1.71 2.12
N THR A 8 -17.37 2.28 3.27
CA THR A 8 -16.86 1.83 4.58
C THR A 8 -17.70 0.74 5.23
N LYS A 9 -18.90 0.45 4.71
CA LYS A 9 -19.89 -0.47 5.34
C LYS A 9 -19.52 -1.94 5.20
N ASN A 10 -18.65 -2.33 4.28
CA ASN A 10 -18.36 -3.73 3.96
C ASN A 10 -17.05 -4.25 4.55
N THR A 11 -16.44 -3.54 5.49
CA THR A 11 -15.09 -3.84 6.02
C THR A 11 -14.93 -5.32 6.46
N VAL A 12 -15.91 -5.87 7.15
CA VAL A 12 -15.85 -7.27 7.63
C VAL A 12 -15.79 -8.26 6.47
N ARG A 13 -16.58 -8.03 5.41
CA ARG A 13 -16.59 -8.85 4.20
C ARG A 13 -15.30 -8.68 3.39
N GLU A 14 -14.83 -7.43 3.25
CA GLU A 14 -13.58 -7.10 2.57
C GLU A 14 -12.40 -7.81 3.24
N VAL A 15 -12.30 -7.76 4.56
CA VAL A 15 -11.25 -8.46 5.31
C VAL A 15 -11.38 -9.98 5.20
N GLY A 16 -12.62 -10.54 5.15
CA GLY A 16 -12.82 -11.95 4.87
C GLY A 16 -12.22 -12.36 3.54
N PHE A 17 -12.54 -11.64 2.47
CA PHE A 17 -11.99 -11.85 1.13
C PHE A 17 -10.46 -11.70 1.09
N LEU A 18 -9.90 -10.65 1.73
CA LEU A 18 -8.45 -10.45 1.80
C LEU A 18 -7.72 -11.64 2.41
N LEU A 19 -8.24 -12.19 3.50
CA LEU A 19 -7.60 -13.32 4.18
C LEU A 19 -7.70 -14.61 3.39
N GLU A 20 -8.81 -14.82 2.68
CA GLU A 20 -9.02 -15.96 1.80
C GLU A 20 -8.03 -15.92 0.63
N GLU A 21 -7.93 -14.78 -0.07
CA GLU A 21 -7.05 -14.62 -1.24
C GLU A 21 -5.55 -14.62 -0.86
N LEU A 22 -5.19 -14.01 0.27
CA LEU A 22 -3.80 -13.99 0.72
C LEU A 22 -3.34 -15.32 1.30
N GLY A 23 -4.25 -16.19 1.75
CA GLY A 23 -3.93 -17.53 2.27
C GLY A 23 -2.94 -17.52 3.44
N ILE A 24 -2.88 -16.43 4.22
CA ILE A 24 -1.89 -16.29 5.30
C ILE A 24 -2.33 -16.99 6.58
N PRO A 25 -1.40 -17.65 7.31
CA PRO A 25 -1.70 -18.30 8.58
C PRO A 25 -2.24 -17.32 9.63
N PRO A 26 -3.07 -17.79 10.57
CA PRO A 26 -3.46 -17.00 11.74
C PRO A 26 -2.22 -16.45 12.49
N ARG A 27 -2.38 -15.28 13.10
CA ARG A 27 -1.31 -14.56 13.82
C ARG A 27 -0.16 -14.04 12.93
N SER A 28 -0.33 -14.06 11.62
CA SER A 28 0.63 -13.42 10.70
C SER A 28 0.74 -11.93 10.96
N VAL A 29 1.87 -11.35 10.53
CA VAL A 29 2.14 -9.92 10.62
C VAL A 29 1.80 -9.27 9.28
N ILE A 30 0.93 -8.27 9.30
CA ILE A 30 0.39 -7.61 8.10
C ILE A 30 0.78 -6.13 8.11
N LEU A 31 1.18 -5.61 6.94
CA LEU A 31 1.41 -4.19 6.70
C LEU A 31 0.20 -3.61 5.95
N ASP A 32 -0.39 -2.55 6.47
CA ASP A 32 -1.48 -1.79 5.82
C ASP A 32 -0.94 -0.40 5.42
N VAL A 33 -0.72 -0.22 4.11
CA VAL A 33 -0.11 0.99 3.54
C VAL A 33 -1.20 1.94 3.07
N GLY A 34 -1.19 3.18 3.57
CA GLY A 34 -2.28 4.13 3.37
C GLY A 34 -3.52 3.72 4.17
N CYS A 35 -3.32 3.33 5.43
CA CYS A 35 -4.38 2.73 6.25
C CYS A 35 -5.53 3.67 6.62
N GLY A 36 -5.39 4.98 6.42
CA GLY A 36 -6.40 5.99 6.74
C GLY A 36 -6.88 5.92 8.19
N THR A 37 -8.19 5.81 8.38
CA THR A 37 -8.81 5.65 9.72
C THR A 37 -8.67 4.23 10.30
N GLY A 38 -7.92 3.36 9.66
CA GLY A 38 -7.54 2.04 10.17
C GLY A 38 -8.66 1.00 10.17
N ARG A 39 -9.74 1.16 9.39
CA ARG A 39 -10.88 0.25 9.42
C ARG A 39 -10.51 -1.21 9.11
N HIS A 40 -9.65 -1.46 8.12
CA HIS A 40 -9.16 -2.80 7.79
C HIS A 40 -8.14 -3.29 8.83
N SER A 41 -7.19 -2.44 9.22
CA SER A 41 -6.21 -2.74 10.25
C SER A 41 -6.85 -3.19 11.57
N VAL A 42 -7.89 -2.48 12.04
CA VAL A 42 -8.62 -2.83 13.26
C VAL A 42 -9.36 -4.16 13.12
N GLU A 43 -10.03 -4.39 11.99
CA GLU A 43 -10.75 -5.65 11.76
C GLU A 43 -9.80 -6.85 11.63
N LEU A 44 -8.65 -6.70 10.94
CA LEU A 44 -7.61 -7.72 10.88
C LEU A 44 -7.07 -8.05 12.28
N ALA A 45 -6.82 -7.02 13.10
CA ALA A 45 -6.34 -7.21 14.46
C ALA A 45 -7.39 -7.88 15.36
N ARG A 46 -8.70 -7.62 15.17
CA ARG A 46 -9.79 -8.35 15.83
C ARG A 46 -9.81 -9.85 15.50
N ARG A 47 -9.36 -10.20 14.30
CA ARG A 47 -9.22 -11.60 13.87
C ARG A 47 -7.89 -12.23 14.28
N GLY A 48 -7.09 -11.54 15.12
CA GLY A 48 -5.88 -12.06 15.74
C GLY A 48 -4.60 -11.89 14.92
N TYR A 49 -4.60 -11.02 13.89
CA TYR A 49 -3.39 -10.67 13.14
C TYR A 49 -2.65 -9.53 13.82
N ALA A 50 -1.32 -9.54 13.74
CA ALA A 50 -0.50 -8.41 14.15
C ALA A 50 -0.42 -7.40 13.00
N VAL A 51 -0.90 -6.17 13.20
CA VAL A 51 -1.02 -5.21 12.11
C VAL A 51 -0.17 -3.97 12.38
N THR A 52 0.52 -3.51 11.34
CA THR A 52 1.12 -2.18 11.28
C THR A 52 0.40 -1.37 10.23
N GLY A 53 -0.29 -0.31 10.64
CA GLY A 53 -0.91 0.66 9.75
C GLY A 53 0.02 1.86 9.54
N LEU A 54 0.23 2.20 8.28
CA LEU A 54 1.05 3.33 7.84
C LEU A 54 0.18 4.32 7.10
N ASP A 55 0.26 5.60 7.46
CA ASP A 55 -0.40 6.70 6.75
C ASP A 55 0.41 7.99 6.85
N LEU A 56 0.28 8.87 5.87
CA LEU A 56 0.90 10.18 5.87
C LEU A 56 0.18 11.16 6.81
N SER A 57 -1.15 11.03 6.91
CA SER A 57 -2.01 11.93 7.65
C SER A 57 -2.01 11.61 9.16
N SER A 58 -1.45 12.53 9.94
CA SER A 58 -1.53 12.46 11.42
C SER A 58 -2.97 12.48 11.92
N GLU A 59 -3.88 13.18 11.24
CA GLU A 59 -5.29 13.26 11.61
C GLU A 59 -6.00 11.91 11.39
N MET A 60 -5.74 11.23 10.28
CA MET A 60 -6.28 9.89 10.02
C MET A 60 -5.78 8.89 11.06
N LEU A 61 -4.50 8.91 11.38
CA LEU A 61 -3.91 8.04 12.40
C LEU A 61 -4.46 8.34 13.81
N ALA A 62 -4.72 9.59 14.14
CA ALA A 62 -5.38 9.95 15.41
C ALA A 62 -6.80 9.35 15.49
N ARG A 63 -7.57 9.43 14.41
CA ARG A 63 -8.90 8.79 14.31
C ARG A 63 -8.79 7.26 14.40
N ALA A 64 -7.80 6.65 13.73
CA ALA A 64 -7.54 5.22 13.79
C ALA A 64 -7.21 4.77 15.23
N ALA A 65 -6.38 5.52 15.93
CA ALA A 65 -6.04 5.25 17.33
C ALA A 65 -7.24 5.39 18.26
N ALA A 66 -8.13 6.37 18.02
CA ALA A 66 -9.35 6.57 18.80
C ALA A 66 -10.41 5.48 18.56
N ALA A 67 -10.47 4.89 17.36
CA ALA A 67 -11.38 3.80 17.02
C ALA A 67 -10.99 2.45 17.66
N LYS A 68 -9.83 2.38 18.28
CA LYS A 68 -9.23 1.20 18.89
C LYS A 68 -10.01 0.77 20.14
N THR A 69 -10.49 -0.46 20.19
CA THR A 69 -10.96 -1.09 21.42
C THR A 69 -9.77 -1.65 22.21
N ALA A 70 -9.87 -1.70 23.53
CA ALA A 70 -8.78 -2.11 24.44
C ALA A 70 -8.16 -3.49 24.10
N ALA A 71 -8.90 -4.35 23.41
CA ALA A 71 -8.46 -5.71 23.04
C ALA A 71 -7.70 -5.80 21.70
N VAL A 72 -7.51 -4.68 20.98
CA VAL A 72 -6.95 -4.70 19.62
C VAL A 72 -5.66 -3.91 19.57
N HIS A 73 -4.57 -4.60 19.23
CA HIS A 73 -3.24 -3.98 19.11
C HIS A 73 -2.87 -3.78 17.65
N VAL A 74 -2.92 -2.53 17.18
CA VAL A 74 -2.39 -2.09 15.90
C VAL A 74 -1.26 -1.11 16.15
N LYS A 75 -0.14 -1.28 15.48
CA LYS A 75 0.95 -0.31 15.49
C LYS A 75 0.68 0.73 14.41
N TRP A 76 0.47 1.98 14.81
CA TRP A 76 0.29 3.09 13.89
C TRP A 76 1.61 3.80 13.65
N ILE A 77 1.94 4.06 12.39
CA ILE A 77 3.18 4.74 11.99
C ILE A 77 2.83 5.85 10.99
N ARG A 78 3.23 7.07 11.34
CA ARG A 78 3.18 8.16 10.38
C ARG A 78 4.39 8.08 9.48
N SER A 79 4.18 7.83 8.19
CA SER A 79 5.24 7.81 7.18
C SER A 79 4.65 8.01 5.79
N ASP A 80 5.47 8.48 4.88
CA ASP A 80 5.11 8.60 3.49
C ASP A 80 5.36 7.27 2.76
N ALA A 81 4.39 6.82 1.96
CA ALA A 81 4.45 5.53 1.29
C ALA A 81 5.63 5.38 0.30
N PRO A 82 6.06 6.42 -0.45
CA PRO A 82 7.25 6.35 -1.29
C PRO A 82 8.57 6.20 -0.53
N SER A 83 8.63 6.46 0.79
CA SER A 83 9.90 6.60 1.52
C SER A 83 10.05 5.71 2.75
N PHE A 84 9.04 4.90 3.13
CA PHE A 84 9.17 4.02 4.31
C PHE A 84 10.12 2.85 4.08
N SER A 85 10.67 2.32 5.17
CA SER A 85 11.55 1.14 5.14
C SER A 85 11.33 0.25 6.36
N PHE A 86 10.85 -0.99 6.11
CA PHE A 86 10.65 -2.03 7.14
C PHE A 86 11.12 -3.38 6.61
N PRO A 87 12.41 -3.68 6.61
CA PRO A 87 12.97 -4.82 5.89
C PRO A 87 12.43 -6.18 6.39
N GLY A 88 11.98 -7.03 5.44
CA GLY A 88 11.80 -8.48 5.57
C GLY A 88 10.88 -8.97 6.69
N LYS A 89 9.87 -8.19 7.09
CA LYS A 89 9.16 -8.39 8.35
C LYS A 89 7.75 -8.98 8.22
N TYR A 90 7.04 -8.63 7.14
CA TYR A 90 5.61 -8.90 7.04
C TYR A 90 5.30 -10.16 6.24
N ASN A 91 4.24 -10.86 6.64
CA ASN A 91 3.72 -12.04 5.95
C ASN A 91 2.78 -11.67 4.80
N ALA A 92 2.22 -10.47 4.83
CA ALA A 92 1.45 -9.89 3.75
C ALA A 92 1.46 -8.36 3.85
N ALA A 93 1.14 -7.71 2.73
CA ALA A 93 0.84 -6.28 2.71
C ALA A 93 -0.49 -6.02 2.00
N ILE A 94 -1.21 -5.02 2.47
CA ILE A 94 -2.40 -4.49 1.83
C ILE A 94 -2.22 -2.99 1.56
N CYS A 95 -2.78 -2.52 0.44
CA CYS A 95 -2.87 -1.10 0.11
C CYS A 95 -4.21 -0.86 -0.59
N LEU A 96 -5.21 -0.43 0.18
CA LEU A 96 -6.60 -0.44 -0.23
C LEU A 96 -7.20 0.96 -0.35
N CYS A 97 -8.29 1.06 -1.10
CA CYS A 97 -9.06 2.30 -1.29
C CYS A 97 -8.19 3.43 -1.85
N GLU A 98 -7.35 3.11 -2.81
CA GLU A 98 -6.42 4.03 -3.47
C GLU A 98 -5.53 4.82 -2.47
N GLY A 99 -5.33 4.27 -1.26
CA GLY A 99 -4.71 4.97 -0.13
C GLY A 99 -3.29 5.47 -0.39
N SER A 100 -2.62 4.94 -1.42
CA SER A 100 -1.28 5.38 -1.79
C SER A 100 -1.06 5.43 -3.30
N PHE A 101 -1.82 4.64 -4.08
CA PHE A 101 -1.68 4.61 -5.55
C PHE A 101 -2.64 5.61 -6.21
N GLY A 102 -2.10 6.51 -7.02
CA GLY A 102 -2.88 7.51 -7.74
C GLY A 102 -3.16 8.81 -6.99
N LEU A 103 -2.72 8.94 -5.74
CA LEU A 103 -2.75 10.19 -4.99
C LEU A 103 -1.45 10.95 -5.22
N LEU A 104 -1.39 11.69 -6.32
CA LEU A 104 -0.22 12.45 -6.74
C LEU A 104 -0.38 13.93 -6.38
N SER A 105 0.69 14.54 -5.88
CA SER A 105 0.81 16.00 -5.84
C SER A 105 1.21 16.53 -7.22
N ARG A 106 1.22 17.85 -7.38
CA ARG A 106 1.63 18.48 -8.65
C ARG A 106 3.09 18.25 -9.02
N THR A 107 3.91 17.87 -8.05
CA THR A 107 5.36 17.68 -8.18
C THR A 107 5.76 16.22 -8.23
N ASP A 108 4.82 15.30 -7.99
CA ASP A 108 5.11 13.88 -7.99
C ASP A 108 5.21 13.33 -9.41
N ASP A 109 6.18 12.48 -9.62
CA ASP A 109 6.33 11.73 -10.86
C ASP A 109 5.32 10.57 -10.86
N PRO A 110 4.39 10.50 -11.82
CA PRO A 110 3.30 9.52 -11.85
C PRO A 110 3.77 8.08 -12.05
N ILE A 111 5.00 7.87 -12.46
CA ILE A 111 5.62 6.54 -12.62
C ILE A 111 6.52 6.23 -11.42
N ALA A 112 7.38 7.16 -11.05
CA ALA A 112 8.37 6.94 -10.00
C ALA A 112 7.75 6.75 -8.62
N GLN A 113 6.70 7.51 -8.30
CA GLN A 113 6.05 7.41 -6.99
C GLN A 113 5.41 6.03 -6.76
N PRO A 114 4.52 5.51 -7.64
CA PRO A 114 3.96 4.18 -7.45
C PRO A 114 5.02 3.06 -7.43
N LEU A 115 6.05 3.17 -8.26
CA LEU A 115 7.16 2.20 -8.25
C LEU A 115 7.92 2.22 -6.93
N SER A 116 8.17 3.38 -6.35
CA SER A 116 8.81 3.51 -5.03
C SER A 116 7.97 2.85 -3.94
N ILE A 117 6.64 3.05 -3.96
CA ILE A 117 5.71 2.39 -3.04
C ILE A 117 5.79 0.87 -3.18
N LEU A 118 5.71 0.34 -4.40
CA LEU A 118 5.79 -1.10 -4.66
C LEU A 118 7.14 -1.69 -4.21
N CYS A 119 8.25 -1.00 -4.48
CA CYS A 119 9.57 -1.40 -4.02
C CYS A 119 9.65 -1.46 -2.48
N ASN A 120 9.11 -0.45 -1.78
CA ASN A 120 9.12 -0.41 -0.32
C ASN A 120 8.23 -1.51 0.27
N ILE A 121 7.06 -1.76 -0.32
CA ILE A 121 6.20 -2.88 0.05
C ILE A 121 6.97 -4.20 -0.14
N SER A 122 7.55 -4.42 -1.32
CA SER A 122 8.31 -5.65 -1.63
C SER A 122 9.46 -5.89 -0.65
N ARG A 123 10.26 -4.86 -0.34
CA ARG A 123 11.36 -4.96 0.64
C ARG A 123 10.87 -5.24 2.06
N SER A 124 9.66 -4.88 2.39
CA SER A 124 9.06 -5.09 3.71
C SER A 124 8.53 -6.51 3.90
N LEU A 125 8.31 -7.24 2.82
CA LEU A 125 7.76 -8.57 2.83
C LEU A 125 8.82 -9.65 3.05
N LYS A 126 8.39 -10.73 3.69
CA LYS A 126 9.15 -11.98 3.70
C LYS A 126 9.13 -12.62 2.30
N PRO A 127 10.06 -13.52 1.99
CA PRO A 127 10.02 -14.29 0.75
C PRO A 127 8.65 -14.98 0.57
N GLN A 128 8.09 -14.93 -0.63
CA GLN A 128 6.79 -15.51 -1.01
C GLN A 128 5.56 -14.88 -0.33
N ALA A 129 5.71 -13.78 0.40
CA ALA A 129 4.58 -13.07 0.98
C ALA A 129 3.74 -12.36 -0.10
N GLY A 130 2.41 -12.38 0.09
CA GLY A 130 1.46 -11.80 -0.85
C GLY A 130 1.22 -10.31 -0.62
N VAL A 131 0.81 -9.64 -1.70
CA VAL A 131 0.33 -8.24 -1.68
C VAL A 131 -1.06 -8.16 -2.28
N MET A 132 -1.95 -7.41 -1.66
CA MET A 132 -3.22 -7.04 -2.25
C MET A 132 -3.37 -5.52 -2.26
N ALA A 133 -3.60 -4.97 -3.45
CA ALA A 133 -3.81 -3.54 -3.64
C ALA A 133 -5.07 -3.28 -4.47
N THR A 134 -5.77 -2.18 -4.18
CA THR A 134 -6.79 -1.64 -5.07
C THR A 134 -6.22 -0.44 -5.81
N VAL A 135 -6.50 -0.41 -7.11
CA VAL A 135 -6.08 0.67 -8.00
C VAL A 135 -7.27 1.17 -8.81
N LEU A 136 -7.21 2.41 -9.27
CA LEU A 136 -8.24 2.96 -10.13
C LEU A 136 -8.31 2.16 -11.44
N ASN A 137 -9.54 1.85 -11.84
CA ASN A 137 -9.78 1.16 -13.11
C ASN A 137 -9.69 2.15 -14.27
N THR A 138 -8.52 2.29 -14.85
CA THR A 138 -8.23 3.19 -15.97
C THR A 138 -9.14 2.90 -17.18
N ALA A 139 -9.47 1.64 -17.45
CA ALA A 139 -10.37 1.30 -18.54
C ALA A 139 -11.80 1.86 -18.33
N ARG A 140 -12.25 1.97 -17.08
CA ARG A 140 -13.52 2.63 -16.77
C ARG A 140 -13.45 4.13 -17.01
N MET A 141 -12.33 4.75 -16.65
CA MET A 141 -12.10 6.18 -16.92
C MET A 141 -12.10 6.47 -18.41
N LEU A 142 -11.39 5.65 -19.20
CA LEU A 142 -11.36 5.75 -20.67
C LEU A 142 -12.76 5.63 -21.30
N ARG A 143 -13.61 4.72 -20.78
CA ARG A 143 -14.98 4.54 -21.28
C ARG A 143 -15.92 5.68 -20.86
N ALA A 144 -15.59 6.41 -19.81
CA ALA A 144 -16.41 7.54 -19.35
C ALA A 144 -16.17 8.83 -20.14
N HIS A 145 -15.09 8.89 -20.94
CA HIS A 145 -14.78 10.04 -21.77
C HIS A 145 -15.27 9.81 -23.20
N SER A 146 -15.93 10.84 -23.74
CA SER A 146 -16.45 10.81 -25.10
C SER A 146 -15.35 11.10 -26.14
N ASN A 147 -15.63 10.73 -27.39
CA ASN A 147 -14.79 11.16 -28.53
C ASN A 147 -14.67 12.68 -28.63
N GLU A 148 -15.68 13.42 -28.16
CA GLU A 148 -15.66 14.89 -28.11
C GLU A 148 -14.63 15.40 -27.10
N ASP A 149 -14.44 14.70 -25.97
CA ASP A 149 -13.43 15.06 -24.97
C ASP A 149 -12.02 14.88 -25.54
N VAL A 150 -11.81 13.80 -26.32
CA VAL A 150 -10.55 13.54 -27.04
C VAL A 150 -10.31 14.64 -28.08
N ALA A 151 -11.31 14.94 -28.91
CA ALA A 151 -11.20 15.95 -29.97
C ALA A 151 -10.98 17.37 -29.40
N ALA A 152 -11.52 17.65 -28.21
CA ALA A 152 -11.34 18.92 -27.53
C ALA A 152 -10.01 19.02 -26.71
N GLY A 153 -9.16 17.98 -26.75
CA GLY A 153 -7.90 17.92 -26.00
C GLY A 153 -8.09 17.87 -24.47
N ARG A 154 -9.29 17.53 -24.00
CA ARG A 154 -9.57 17.37 -22.56
C ARG A 154 -9.10 16.03 -22.02
N PHE A 155 -8.88 15.08 -22.91
CA PHE A 155 -8.40 13.75 -22.58
C PHE A 155 -7.56 13.18 -23.72
N ASP A 156 -6.34 12.74 -23.44
CA ASP A 156 -5.46 12.06 -24.38
C ASP A 156 -5.24 10.59 -23.94
N PRO A 157 -5.90 9.64 -24.62
CA PRO A 157 -5.74 8.22 -24.27
C PRO A 157 -4.34 7.66 -24.59
N LEU A 158 -3.59 8.27 -25.52
CA LEU A 158 -2.24 7.82 -25.89
C LEU A 158 -1.21 8.23 -24.85
N ALA A 159 -1.34 9.40 -24.23
CA ALA A 159 -0.46 9.85 -23.17
C ALA A 159 -0.50 8.90 -21.95
N LEU A 160 -1.62 8.24 -21.69
CA LEU A 160 -1.74 7.22 -20.64
C LEU A 160 -1.03 5.91 -21.01
N VAL A 161 -1.00 5.54 -22.28
CA VAL A 161 -0.35 4.29 -22.75
C VAL A 161 1.16 4.47 -22.78
N GLU A 162 1.67 5.60 -23.26
CA GLU A 162 3.10 5.88 -23.30
C GLU A 162 3.73 5.99 -21.91
N SER A 163 2.99 6.49 -20.93
CA SER A 163 3.45 6.55 -19.53
C SER A 163 3.46 5.19 -18.81
N ALA A 164 2.74 4.20 -19.34
CA ALA A 164 2.68 2.84 -18.79
C ALA A 164 3.82 1.92 -19.26
N GLU A 165 4.67 2.35 -20.20
CA GLU A 165 5.87 1.60 -20.56
C GLU A 165 6.86 1.63 -19.41
N CYS A 166 7.00 0.49 -18.73
CA CYS A 166 7.96 0.27 -17.66
C CYS A 166 9.39 0.34 -18.24
N ARG A 167 9.98 1.52 -18.29
CA ARG A 167 11.41 1.66 -18.61
C ARG A 167 12.21 1.23 -17.39
N PRO A 168 13.12 0.24 -17.51
CA PRO A 168 14.06 -0.04 -16.45
C PRO A 168 14.86 1.24 -16.16
N ARG A 169 14.84 1.73 -14.93
CA ARG A 169 15.71 2.84 -14.55
C ARG A 169 17.16 2.36 -14.59
N GLU A 170 17.93 2.87 -15.52
CA GLU A 170 19.38 2.92 -15.40
C GLU A 170 19.71 3.80 -14.19
N GLY A 171 20.33 3.23 -13.16
CA GLY A 171 20.87 4.00 -12.03
C GLY A 171 20.26 3.77 -10.66
N LEU A 172 19.68 2.61 -10.37
CA LEU A 172 19.55 2.20 -8.96
C LEU A 172 20.95 1.93 -8.41
N PRO A 173 21.36 2.57 -7.29
CA PRO A 173 22.65 2.28 -6.68
C PRO A 173 22.69 0.78 -6.34
N ALA A 174 23.80 0.12 -6.72
CA ALA A 174 24.06 -1.26 -6.36
C ALA A 174 23.93 -1.41 -4.84
N GLU A 175 23.25 -2.46 -4.40
CA GLU A 175 23.17 -2.80 -2.99
C GLU A 175 24.57 -2.91 -2.41
N PRO A 176 24.84 -2.37 -1.20
CA PRO A 176 26.11 -2.66 -0.52
C PRO A 176 26.16 -4.17 -0.29
N SER A 177 27.17 -4.80 -0.90
CA SER A 177 27.50 -6.21 -0.73
C SER A 177 27.59 -6.55 0.76
N ALA A 178 26.67 -7.37 1.25
CA ALA A 178 26.76 -7.99 2.55
C ALA A 178 27.83 -9.11 2.51
N ALA A 179 29.08 -8.72 2.41
CA ALA A 179 30.22 -9.63 2.55
C ALA A 179 31.29 -8.94 3.38
N ALA A 180 31.50 -9.48 4.57
CA ALA A 180 32.60 -9.36 5.47
C ALA A 180 32.21 -8.79 6.85
N ASP A 181 31.79 -9.71 7.73
CA ASP A 181 32.35 -9.79 9.08
C ASP A 181 31.95 -11.13 9.72
N ALA A 182 32.72 -12.15 9.38
CA ALA A 182 32.78 -13.35 10.18
C ALA A 182 33.91 -13.15 11.22
N PRO A 183 33.63 -13.19 12.52
CA PRO A 183 34.71 -13.17 13.51
C PRO A 183 35.49 -14.48 13.45
N SER A 184 36.78 -14.36 13.16
CA SER A 184 37.77 -15.43 13.28
C SER A 184 37.77 -15.96 14.72
N ARG A 185 37.36 -17.20 14.92
CA ARG A 185 37.67 -17.96 16.13
C ARG A 185 39.13 -18.38 16.02
N THR A 186 39.98 -17.77 16.81
CA THR A 186 41.30 -18.32 17.18
C THR A 186 41.17 -19.10 18.46
N ALA A 187 41.90 -20.23 18.45
CA ALA A 187 41.99 -21.29 19.44
C ALA A 187 42.23 -20.83 20.88
#